data_70f0221b05edf33437d96a1c89fa88e6
#
_entry.id   70f0221b05edf33437d96a1c89fa88e6
#
_cell.length_a   1.000
_cell.length_b   1.000
_cell.length_c   1.000
_cell.angle_alpha   90.00
_cell.angle_beta   90.00
_cell.angle_gamma   90.00
#
_symmetry.space_group_name_H-M   'P 1'
#
loop_
_entity.id
_entity.type
_entity.pdbx_description
1 polymer ?
#
loop_
_entity_poly.entity_id
_entity_poly.type
_entity_poly.pdbx_seq_one_letter_code
_entity_poly.pdbx_strand_id
1 'polypeptide(L)'
;MHAGVISVSSATPGPASRVGDGTGRQRATRWLDGAIVTKALLVLNVGVFLAEVTRSAGDALGHVSAADALALGASYPLATLGEARWETLVTACFLHSGLAHLGFNMLALWQVGPLIERAVGAARMAPMYLFAGACGNLLSVGYTSWHHGGTFTVGASGAISGVIAAAMVVSLRVQGWRAPLTQALVRWLALIIVFGVFATRSGNNIDNAAHVGGAVAGSAVAALWQRGTVYSERATAWVLVACAAVLAGCVGVVAYHDRTDPFASMLLEARVEATNDALAAGNCRRAHAGLLAVERLRTGRVTSLRNRVEGACGVVETR
;
A
#
# COMPACT_ATOMS: atom_id res chain seq x y z
N MET A 1 70.83 23.68 -30.77
CA MET A 1 71.15 24.37 -29.52
C MET A 1 70.15 25.48 -29.33
N HIS A 2 69.11 25.35 -28.59
CA HIS A 2 68.36 26.42 -27.90
C HIS A 2 67.43 25.73 -26.88
N ALA A 3 67.76 25.89 -25.62
CA ALA A 3 66.98 25.42 -24.48
C ALA A 3 65.80 26.39 -24.31
N GLY A 4 64.57 25.86 -24.37
CA GLY A 4 63.33 26.59 -24.07
C GLY A 4 63.02 26.38 -22.56
N VAL A 5 63.11 27.45 -21.82
CA VAL A 5 62.75 27.53 -20.39
C VAL A 5 61.24 27.52 -20.25
N ILE A 6 60.65 26.50 -19.58
CA ILE A 6 59.23 26.47 -19.24
C ILE A 6 59.02 27.27 -17.96
N SER A 7 58.35 28.42 -18.05
CA SER A 7 57.91 29.24 -16.94
C SER A 7 56.73 28.54 -16.24
N VAL A 8 56.88 28.17 -14.95
CA VAL A 8 55.82 27.66 -14.09
C VAL A 8 55.15 28.88 -13.45
N SER A 9 53.93 29.20 -13.88
CA SER A 9 53.10 30.20 -13.24
C SER A 9 52.53 29.66 -11.92
N SER A 10 52.88 30.29 -10.82
CA SER A 10 52.33 30.06 -9.48
C SER A 10 50.90 30.61 -9.41
N ALA A 11 49.87 29.76 -9.55
CA ALA A 11 48.53 30.13 -9.25
C ALA A 11 48.29 30.13 -7.72
N THR A 12 47.99 31.29 -7.18
CA THR A 12 47.48 31.46 -5.81
C THR A 12 46.19 30.72 -5.62
N PRO A 13 45.95 29.95 -4.53
CA PRO A 13 44.69 29.34 -4.25
C PRO A 13 43.63 30.40 -3.91
N GLY A 14 42.56 30.48 -4.73
CA GLY A 14 41.38 31.26 -4.44
C GLY A 14 40.67 30.79 -3.16
N PRO A 15 39.87 31.67 -2.54
CA PRO A 15 39.23 31.37 -1.27
C PRO A 15 38.34 30.12 -1.36
N ALA A 16 38.52 29.21 -0.43
CA ALA A 16 37.77 27.99 -0.25
C ALA A 16 36.26 28.32 -0.26
N SER A 17 35.55 27.86 -1.30
CA SER A 17 34.09 27.89 -1.33
C SER A 17 33.59 27.10 -0.12
N ARG A 18 32.88 27.79 0.77
CA ARG A 18 32.17 27.17 1.89
C ARG A 18 31.31 26.06 1.33
N VAL A 19 31.65 24.83 1.66
CA VAL A 19 30.78 23.66 1.48
C VAL A 19 29.57 23.95 2.34
N GLY A 20 28.49 24.39 1.71
CA GLY A 20 27.21 24.60 2.37
C GLY A 20 26.77 23.30 3.01
N ASP A 21 26.57 23.34 4.31
CA ASP A 21 25.96 22.29 5.13
C ASP A 21 24.57 21.97 4.58
N GLY A 22 24.54 21.03 3.63
CA GLY A 22 23.30 20.58 2.97
C GLY A 22 22.53 19.71 3.93
N THR A 23 21.61 20.33 4.67
CA THR A 23 20.68 19.68 5.58
C THR A 23 20.07 18.41 4.94
N GLY A 24 19.84 17.36 5.74
CA GLY A 24 19.29 16.08 5.27
C GLY A 24 18.01 16.24 4.42
N ARG A 25 17.29 17.34 4.57
CA ARG A 25 16.11 17.71 3.78
C ARG A 25 16.44 17.97 2.29
N GLN A 26 17.56 18.61 1.97
CA GLN A 26 17.98 18.82 0.58
C GLN A 26 18.45 17.55 -0.12
N ARG A 27 19.01 16.57 0.63
CA ARG A 27 19.35 15.25 0.09
C ARG A 27 18.09 14.42 -0.20
N ALA A 28 17.08 14.49 0.68
CA ALA A 28 15.81 13.78 0.49
C ALA A 28 15.01 14.28 -0.71
N THR A 29 14.95 15.59 -0.94
CA THR A 29 14.28 16.17 -2.12
C THR A 29 14.98 15.78 -3.41
N ARG A 30 16.31 15.81 -3.48
CA ARG A 30 17.08 15.35 -4.64
C ARG A 30 16.87 13.86 -4.96
N TRP A 31 16.66 13.01 -3.95
CA TRP A 31 16.39 11.60 -4.16
C TRP A 31 15.08 11.37 -4.93
N LEU A 32 14.06 12.17 -4.64
CA LEU A 32 12.75 12.10 -5.30
C LEU A 32 12.65 12.92 -6.60
N ASP A 33 13.71 13.63 -7.02
CA ASP A 33 13.65 14.43 -8.24
C ASP A 33 13.36 13.55 -9.46
N GLY A 34 12.37 13.94 -10.25
CA GLY A 34 11.89 13.20 -11.42
C GLY A 34 11.03 11.97 -11.11
N ALA A 35 10.89 11.53 -9.85
CA ALA A 35 10.09 10.36 -9.47
C ALA A 35 8.64 10.76 -9.14
N ILE A 36 7.85 11.11 -10.17
CA ILE A 36 6.49 11.63 -10.00
C ILE A 36 5.50 10.58 -9.50
N VAL A 37 5.59 9.34 -10.01
CA VAL A 37 4.70 8.24 -9.60
C VAL A 37 4.98 7.86 -8.15
N THR A 38 6.25 7.73 -7.77
CA THR A 38 6.64 7.46 -6.38
C THR A 38 6.09 8.50 -5.43
N LYS A 39 6.22 9.80 -5.76
CA LYS A 39 5.67 10.90 -4.95
C LYS A 39 4.15 10.79 -4.85
N ALA A 40 3.47 10.57 -5.97
CA ALA A 40 2.02 10.44 -6.00
C ALA A 40 1.54 9.26 -5.15
N LEU A 41 2.21 8.10 -5.24
CA LEU A 41 1.88 6.91 -4.44
C LEU A 41 2.11 7.15 -2.94
N LEU A 42 3.22 7.80 -2.56
CA LEU A 42 3.47 8.17 -1.15
C LEU A 42 2.36 9.07 -0.60
N VAL A 43 2.03 10.14 -1.33
CA VAL A 43 0.98 11.09 -0.92
C VAL A 43 -0.39 10.40 -0.85
N LEU A 44 -0.71 9.57 -1.84
CA LEU A 44 -1.99 8.87 -1.90
C LEU A 44 -2.16 7.88 -0.75
N ASN A 45 -1.15 7.05 -0.46
CA ASN A 45 -1.22 6.09 0.65
C ASN A 45 -1.35 6.81 2.00
N VAL A 46 -0.60 7.89 2.23
CA VAL A 46 -0.73 8.70 3.45
C VAL A 46 -2.11 9.37 3.52
N GLY A 47 -2.61 9.91 2.40
CA GLY A 47 -3.94 10.55 2.34
C GLY A 47 -5.08 9.57 2.62
N VAL A 48 -5.01 8.35 2.07
CA VAL A 48 -5.98 7.28 2.34
C VAL A 48 -5.91 6.88 3.82
N PHE A 49 -4.72 6.71 4.38
CA PHE A 49 -4.57 6.38 5.80
C PHE A 49 -5.13 7.46 6.73
N LEU A 50 -4.99 8.73 6.37
CA LEU A 50 -5.65 9.81 7.13
C LEU A 50 -7.18 9.69 7.08
N ALA A 51 -7.75 9.26 5.94
CA ALA A 51 -9.17 8.97 5.85
C ALA A 51 -9.57 7.75 6.71
N GLU A 52 -8.75 6.70 6.78
CA GLU A 52 -8.94 5.56 7.70
C GLU A 52 -8.97 6.02 9.16
N VAL A 53 -8.02 6.85 9.57
CA VAL A 53 -7.94 7.42 10.93
C VAL A 53 -9.17 8.27 11.26
N THR A 54 -9.63 9.11 10.33
CA THR A 54 -10.82 9.95 10.56
C THR A 54 -12.10 9.12 10.67
N ARG A 55 -12.22 8.05 9.87
CA ARG A 55 -13.38 7.14 9.91
C ARG A 55 -13.43 6.32 11.21
N SER A 56 -12.29 5.86 11.69
CA SER A 56 -12.16 5.05 12.89
C SER A 56 -12.08 5.86 14.20
N ALA A 57 -12.35 7.16 14.16
CA ALA A 57 -12.24 8.07 15.31
C ALA A 57 -10.87 8.03 16.02
N GLY A 58 -9.80 7.81 15.27
CA GLY A 58 -8.42 7.80 15.75
C GLY A 58 -7.87 6.42 16.14
N ASP A 59 -8.71 5.40 16.24
CA ASP A 59 -8.27 4.03 16.62
C ASP A 59 -7.32 3.41 15.58
N ALA A 60 -7.42 3.82 14.31
CA ALA A 60 -6.57 3.33 13.21
C ALA A 60 -5.08 3.63 13.39
N LEU A 61 -4.67 4.52 14.29
CA LEU A 61 -3.25 4.73 14.60
C LEU A 61 -2.60 3.45 15.14
N GLY A 62 -3.33 2.68 15.96
CA GLY A 62 -2.87 1.40 16.47
C GLY A 62 -3.28 0.23 15.57
N HIS A 63 -4.57 0.16 15.24
CA HIS A 63 -5.15 -0.94 14.47
C HIS A 63 -6.46 -0.51 13.79
N VAL A 64 -6.56 -0.68 12.48
CA VAL A 64 -7.80 -0.46 11.72
C VAL A 64 -8.75 -1.63 11.95
N SER A 65 -10.01 -1.36 12.31
CA SER A 65 -11.01 -2.41 12.47
C SER A 65 -11.34 -3.08 11.12
N ALA A 66 -11.68 -4.38 11.15
CA ALA A 66 -12.10 -5.10 9.96
C ALA A 66 -13.29 -4.42 9.27
N ALA A 67 -14.25 -3.90 10.05
CA ALA A 67 -15.42 -3.19 9.54
C ALA A 67 -15.05 -1.93 8.76
N ASP A 68 -14.12 -1.13 9.29
CA ASP A 68 -13.68 0.09 8.60
C ASP A 68 -12.84 -0.23 7.36
N ALA A 69 -11.96 -1.23 7.45
CA ALA A 69 -11.18 -1.70 6.32
C ALA A 69 -12.07 -2.20 5.16
N LEU A 70 -13.09 -3.02 5.46
CA LEU A 70 -14.05 -3.52 4.46
C LEU A 70 -14.89 -2.40 3.87
N ALA A 71 -15.34 -1.44 4.68
CA ALA A 71 -16.10 -0.28 4.22
C ALA A 71 -15.30 0.63 3.27
N LEU A 72 -13.96 0.64 3.43
CA LEU A 72 -13.05 1.40 2.58
C LEU A 72 -12.48 0.58 1.40
N GLY A 73 -12.92 -0.67 1.25
CA GLY A 73 -12.59 -1.51 0.10
C GLY A 73 -11.38 -2.41 0.31
N ALA A 74 -11.19 -2.95 1.53
CA ALA A 74 -10.26 -4.06 1.76
C ALA A 74 -10.70 -5.30 0.98
N SER A 75 -9.74 -6.07 0.47
CA SER A 75 -10.03 -7.34 -0.17
C SER A 75 -10.39 -8.40 0.88
N TYR A 76 -11.49 -9.10 0.65
CA TYR A 76 -11.98 -10.16 1.52
C TYR A 76 -12.57 -11.30 0.67
N PRO A 77 -12.33 -12.57 0.99
CA PRO A 77 -12.75 -13.69 0.13
C PRO A 77 -14.21 -13.63 -0.32
N LEU A 78 -15.14 -13.46 0.62
CA LEU A 78 -16.56 -13.42 0.30
C LEU A 78 -16.92 -12.20 -0.54
N ALA A 79 -16.43 -11.00 -0.20
CA ALA A 79 -16.67 -9.79 -0.96
C ALA A 79 -16.06 -9.87 -2.35
N THR A 80 -14.78 -10.18 -2.43
CA THR A 80 -14.02 -10.12 -3.69
C THR A 80 -14.40 -11.25 -4.63
N LEU A 81 -14.45 -12.51 -4.15
CA LEU A 81 -14.71 -13.68 -4.98
C LEU A 81 -16.20 -14.06 -4.99
N GLY A 82 -16.89 -13.99 -3.85
CA GLY A 82 -18.30 -14.39 -3.72
C GLY A 82 -19.26 -13.39 -4.33
N GLU A 83 -19.01 -12.10 -4.14
CA GLU A 83 -19.89 -11.02 -4.60
C GLU A 83 -19.29 -10.23 -5.77
N ALA A 84 -18.19 -10.72 -6.34
CA ALA A 84 -17.50 -10.14 -7.50
C ALA A 84 -17.06 -8.68 -7.30
N ARG A 85 -16.68 -8.30 -6.08
CA ARG A 85 -16.16 -6.96 -5.74
C ARG A 85 -14.70 -6.79 -6.16
N TRP A 86 -14.47 -6.84 -7.47
CA TRP A 86 -13.12 -6.81 -8.05
C TRP A 86 -12.37 -5.49 -7.82
N GLU A 87 -13.09 -4.39 -7.61
CA GLU A 87 -12.49 -3.09 -7.26
C GLU A 87 -11.68 -3.16 -5.96
N THR A 88 -12.04 -4.06 -5.03
CA THR A 88 -11.31 -4.24 -3.76
C THR A 88 -9.89 -4.73 -3.97
N LEU A 89 -9.61 -5.43 -5.08
CA LEU A 89 -8.24 -5.84 -5.43
C LEU A 89 -7.32 -4.63 -5.64
N VAL A 90 -7.87 -3.52 -6.10
CA VAL A 90 -7.11 -2.28 -6.33
C VAL A 90 -7.11 -1.39 -5.10
N THR A 91 -8.27 -1.15 -4.48
CA THR A 91 -8.39 -0.23 -3.33
C THR A 91 -7.63 -0.73 -2.12
N ALA A 92 -7.60 -2.04 -1.87
CA ALA A 92 -6.84 -2.65 -0.78
C ALA A 92 -5.33 -2.33 -0.82
N CYS A 93 -4.77 -2.03 -2.00
CA CYS A 93 -3.36 -1.63 -2.14
C CYS A 93 -3.01 -0.30 -1.48
N PHE A 94 -4.01 0.48 -1.08
CA PHE A 94 -3.83 1.81 -0.48
C PHE A 94 -4.27 1.87 0.99
N LEU A 95 -4.94 0.82 1.49
CA LEU A 95 -5.36 0.70 2.88
C LEU A 95 -4.25 0.13 3.75
N HIS A 96 -4.24 0.46 5.05
CA HIS A 96 -3.23 -0.03 5.97
C HIS A 96 -3.83 -0.41 7.33
N SER A 97 -3.37 -1.50 7.91
CA SER A 97 -3.88 -2.01 9.19
C SER A 97 -3.47 -1.20 10.41
N GLY A 98 -2.65 -0.15 10.24
CA GLY A 98 -2.18 0.74 11.29
C GLY A 98 -0.93 1.52 10.89
N LEU A 99 -0.51 2.46 11.73
CA LEU A 99 0.59 3.40 11.46
C LEU A 99 1.94 2.69 11.18
N ALA A 100 2.24 1.62 11.92
CA ALA A 100 3.47 0.85 11.71
C ALA A 100 3.48 0.19 10.33
N HIS A 101 2.34 -0.39 9.90
CA HIS A 101 2.21 -1.02 8.59
C HIS A 101 2.37 0.01 7.46
N LEU A 102 1.70 1.17 7.56
CA LEU A 102 1.92 2.29 6.64
C LEU A 102 3.39 2.70 6.61
N GLY A 103 4.00 2.89 7.77
CA GLY A 103 5.39 3.35 7.90
C GLY A 103 6.38 2.44 7.17
N PHE A 104 6.28 1.13 7.35
CA PHE A 104 7.14 0.16 6.64
C PHE A 104 6.92 0.18 5.13
N ASN A 105 5.66 0.27 4.67
CA ASN A 105 5.35 0.37 3.24
C ASN A 105 5.90 1.66 2.63
N MET A 106 5.69 2.80 3.29
CA MET A 106 6.18 4.09 2.80
C MET A 106 7.69 4.19 2.82
N LEU A 107 8.34 3.60 3.83
CA LEU A 107 9.81 3.53 3.88
C LEU A 107 10.35 2.69 2.71
N ALA A 108 9.77 1.53 2.44
CA ALA A 108 10.17 0.69 1.31
C ALA A 108 9.95 1.43 -0.03
N LEU A 109 8.75 2.00 -0.24
CA LEU A 109 8.43 2.75 -1.45
C LEU A 109 9.33 3.98 -1.63
N TRP A 110 9.64 4.71 -0.56
CA TRP A 110 10.55 5.84 -0.60
C TRP A 110 11.98 5.44 -0.97
N GLN A 111 12.46 4.29 -0.47
CA GLN A 111 13.82 3.81 -0.76
C GLN A 111 13.95 3.24 -2.17
N VAL A 112 13.01 2.39 -2.61
CA VAL A 112 13.15 1.68 -3.88
C VAL A 112 12.41 2.35 -5.03
N GLY A 113 11.34 3.07 -4.77
CA GLY A 113 10.46 3.66 -5.78
C GLY A 113 11.19 4.57 -6.78
N PRO A 114 11.97 5.58 -6.34
CA PRO A 114 12.69 6.46 -7.27
C PRO A 114 13.71 5.71 -8.12
N LEU A 115 14.33 4.68 -7.57
CA LEU A 115 15.29 3.84 -8.29
C LEU A 115 14.59 3.07 -9.42
N ILE A 116 13.46 2.47 -9.09
CA ILE A 116 12.66 1.69 -10.02
C ILE A 116 12.05 2.60 -11.10
N GLU A 117 11.46 3.73 -10.69
CA GLU A 117 10.84 4.66 -11.65
C GLU A 117 11.84 5.20 -12.67
N ARG A 118 13.09 5.48 -12.25
CA ARG A 118 14.18 5.82 -13.18
C ARG A 118 14.57 4.67 -14.09
N ALA A 119 14.50 3.43 -13.60
CA ALA A 119 14.88 2.25 -14.38
C ALA A 119 13.84 1.85 -15.44
N VAL A 120 12.55 1.95 -15.11
CA VAL A 120 11.46 1.46 -15.97
C VAL A 120 10.60 2.58 -16.57
N GLY A 121 10.65 3.78 -16.01
CA GLY A 121 9.86 4.94 -16.40
C GLY A 121 8.48 4.98 -15.74
N ALA A 122 7.91 6.18 -15.59
CA ALA A 122 6.61 6.42 -14.98
C ALA A 122 5.47 5.67 -15.70
N ALA A 123 5.50 5.62 -17.03
CA ALA A 123 4.50 4.95 -17.87
C ALA A 123 4.43 3.42 -17.64
N ARG A 124 5.47 2.82 -17.09
CA ARG A 124 5.48 1.40 -16.73
C ARG A 124 5.24 1.19 -15.23
N MET A 125 5.77 2.08 -14.41
CA MET A 125 5.67 1.93 -12.95
C MET A 125 4.23 2.06 -12.43
N ALA A 126 3.45 3.04 -12.90
CA ALA A 126 2.10 3.26 -12.41
C ALA A 126 1.15 2.08 -12.69
N PRO A 127 0.99 1.61 -13.96
CA PRO A 127 0.13 0.46 -14.24
C PRO A 127 0.68 -0.83 -13.59
N MET A 128 2.00 -0.98 -13.47
CA MET A 128 2.61 -2.12 -12.81
C MET A 128 2.26 -2.19 -11.32
N TYR A 129 2.29 -1.04 -10.63
CA TYR A 129 1.90 -0.97 -9.22
C TYR A 129 0.44 -1.45 -9.03
N LEU A 130 -0.50 -0.93 -9.83
CA LEU A 130 -1.91 -1.31 -9.75
C LEU A 130 -2.12 -2.78 -10.13
N PHE A 131 -1.54 -3.23 -11.22
CA PHE A 131 -1.70 -4.60 -11.71
C PHE A 131 -1.09 -5.64 -10.76
N ALA A 132 0.16 -5.43 -10.34
CA ALA A 132 0.83 -6.35 -9.43
C ALA A 132 0.16 -6.38 -8.05
N GLY A 133 -0.31 -5.22 -7.58
CA GLY A 133 -1.09 -5.15 -6.35
C GLY A 133 -2.40 -5.93 -6.45
N ALA A 134 -3.16 -5.74 -7.53
CA ALA A 134 -4.40 -6.48 -7.78
C ALA A 134 -4.16 -7.99 -7.87
N CYS A 135 -3.11 -8.44 -8.58
CA CYS A 135 -2.74 -9.86 -8.67
C CYS A 135 -2.29 -10.41 -7.29
N GLY A 136 -1.56 -9.61 -6.52
CA GLY A 136 -1.16 -9.96 -5.16
C GLY A 136 -2.38 -10.19 -4.26
N ASN A 137 -3.29 -9.24 -4.24
CA ASN A 137 -4.53 -9.33 -3.47
C ASN A 137 -5.41 -10.49 -3.96
N LEU A 138 -5.47 -10.74 -5.27
CA LEU A 138 -6.20 -11.90 -5.82
C LEU A 138 -5.61 -13.23 -5.32
N LEU A 139 -4.28 -13.37 -5.33
CA LEU A 139 -3.64 -14.59 -4.79
C LEU A 139 -3.92 -14.72 -3.29
N SER A 140 -3.87 -13.63 -2.55
CA SER A 140 -4.14 -13.62 -1.11
C SER A 140 -5.57 -14.05 -0.78
N VAL A 141 -6.58 -13.43 -1.42
CA VAL A 141 -7.98 -13.82 -1.14
C VAL A 141 -8.27 -15.25 -1.62
N GLY A 142 -7.65 -15.71 -2.71
CA GLY A 142 -7.73 -17.10 -3.17
C GLY A 142 -7.12 -18.08 -2.15
N TYR A 143 -5.92 -17.76 -1.64
CA TYR A 143 -5.26 -18.55 -0.61
C TYR A 143 -6.06 -18.59 0.69
N THR A 144 -6.55 -17.44 1.15
CA THR A 144 -7.39 -17.31 2.36
C THR A 144 -8.70 -18.09 2.20
N SER A 145 -9.35 -18.00 1.04
CA SER A 145 -10.56 -18.76 0.73
C SER A 145 -10.32 -20.28 0.77
N TRP A 146 -9.20 -20.73 0.17
CA TRP A 146 -8.82 -22.16 0.17
C TRP A 146 -8.62 -22.72 1.58
N HIS A 147 -8.07 -21.93 2.48
CA HIS A 147 -7.83 -22.33 3.87
C HIS A 147 -9.00 -22.02 4.81
N HIS A 148 -10.19 -21.71 4.26
CA HIS A 148 -11.37 -21.31 5.03
C HIS A 148 -11.10 -20.18 6.05
N GLY A 149 -10.13 -19.32 5.74
CA GLY A 149 -9.78 -18.15 6.56
C GLY A 149 -10.74 -17.00 6.35
N GLY A 150 -10.94 -16.18 7.40
CA GLY A 150 -11.78 -15.00 7.39
C GLY A 150 -11.00 -13.68 7.49
N THR A 151 -9.74 -13.66 7.05
CA THR A 151 -8.91 -12.45 7.13
C THR A 151 -9.06 -11.58 5.88
N PHE A 152 -9.04 -10.26 6.09
CA PHE A 152 -9.00 -9.29 5.01
C PHE A 152 -7.56 -8.93 4.64
N THR A 153 -7.37 -8.54 3.38
CA THR A 153 -6.08 -8.14 2.82
C THR A 153 -6.06 -6.64 2.60
N VAL A 154 -5.03 -5.97 3.11
CA VAL A 154 -4.73 -4.55 2.91
C VAL A 154 -3.22 -4.33 2.83
N GLY A 155 -2.79 -3.31 2.12
CA GLY A 155 -1.41 -2.84 2.10
C GLY A 155 -0.81 -2.70 0.71
N ALA A 156 0.10 -1.74 0.60
CA ALA A 156 0.87 -1.48 -0.62
C ALA A 156 1.91 -2.56 -0.93
N SER A 157 2.21 -3.45 0.01
CA SER A 157 3.39 -4.33 -0.04
C SER A 157 3.37 -5.34 -1.18
N GLY A 158 2.18 -5.86 -1.57
CA GLY A 158 2.03 -6.71 -2.75
C GLY A 158 2.40 -5.98 -4.04
N ALA A 159 1.89 -4.74 -4.20
CA ALA A 159 2.24 -3.88 -5.33
C ALA A 159 3.74 -3.52 -5.35
N ILE A 160 4.30 -3.15 -4.20
CA ILE A 160 5.74 -2.84 -4.04
C ILE A 160 6.59 -4.05 -4.40
N SER A 161 6.23 -5.25 -3.94
CA SER A 161 6.91 -6.50 -4.30
C SER A 161 6.91 -6.74 -5.81
N GLY A 162 5.79 -6.47 -6.47
CA GLY A 162 5.67 -6.60 -7.92
C GLY A 162 6.54 -5.60 -8.69
N VAL A 163 6.56 -4.35 -8.26
CA VAL A 163 7.39 -3.31 -8.89
C VAL A 163 8.88 -3.62 -8.69
N ILE A 164 9.29 -4.09 -7.50
CA ILE A 164 10.67 -4.53 -7.23
C ILE A 164 11.04 -5.72 -8.13
N ALA A 165 10.15 -6.71 -8.24
CA ALA A 165 10.38 -7.89 -9.06
C ALA A 165 10.47 -7.55 -10.56
N ALA A 166 9.63 -6.64 -11.04
CA ALA A 166 9.70 -6.13 -12.41
C ALA A 166 11.05 -5.45 -12.69
N ALA A 167 11.48 -4.57 -11.80
CA ALA A 167 12.78 -3.90 -11.93
C ALA A 167 13.96 -4.88 -11.84
N MET A 168 13.85 -5.91 -11.00
CA MET A 168 14.83 -7.01 -10.92
C MET A 168 14.97 -7.73 -12.25
N VAL A 169 13.85 -8.10 -12.89
CA VAL A 169 13.86 -8.77 -14.22
C VAL A 169 14.49 -7.86 -15.26
N VAL A 170 14.15 -6.57 -15.29
CA VAL A 170 14.77 -5.59 -16.22
C VAL A 170 16.26 -5.47 -15.95
N SER A 171 16.69 -5.29 -14.70
CA SER A 171 18.10 -5.19 -14.33
C SER A 171 18.87 -6.47 -14.69
N LEU A 172 18.30 -7.64 -14.39
CA LEU A 172 18.90 -8.93 -14.75
C LEU A 172 19.13 -9.07 -16.27
N ARG A 173 18.14 -8.66 -17.06
CA ARG A 173 18.22 -8.75 -18.55
C ARG A 173 19.21 -7.76 -19.16
N VAL A 174 19.38 -6.57 -18.54
CA VAL A 174 20.23 -5.49 -19.10
C VAL A 174 21.65 -5.54 -18.55
N GLN A 175 21.80 -5.76 -17.24
CA GLN A 175 23.07 -5.64 -16.53
C GLN A 175 23.61 -7.00 -16.01
N GLY A 176 22.75 -8.03 -15.99
CA GLY A 176 23.10 -9.37 -15.55
C GLY A 176 23.02 -9.55 -14.02
N TRP A 177 23.26 -10.80 -13.58
CA TRP A 177 23.11 -11.22 -12.20
C TRP A 177 24.07 -10.52 -11.22
N ARG A 178 25.31 -10.23 -11.67
CA ARG A 178 26.34 -9.64 -10.83
C ARG A 178 26.19 -8.13 -10.62
N ALA A 179 25.26 -7.49 -11.31
CA ALA A 179 25.03 -6.06 -11.18
C ALA A 179 24.57 -5.70 -9.76
N PRO A 180 25.14 -4.64 -9.14
CA PRO A 180 24.77 -4.22 -7.80
C PRO A 180 23.27 -3.96 -7.63
N LEU A 181 22.63 -3.38 -8.67
CA LEU A 181 21.19 -3.14 -8.67
C LEU A 181 20.39 -4.45 -8.63
N THR A 182 20.74 -5.44 -9.47
CA THR A 182 20.06 -6.74 -9.50
C THR A 182 20.13 -7.39 -8.10
N GLN A 183 21.33 -7.43 -7.51
CA GLN A 183 21.53 -8.01 -6.18
C GLN A 183 20.79 -7.24 -5.07
N ALA A 184 20.72 -5.92 -5.16
CA ALA A 184 19.97 -5.11 -4.21
C ALA A 184 18.46 -5.42 -4.27
N LEU A 185 17.88 -5.53 -5.48
CA LEU A 185 16.46 -5.84 -5.67
C LEU A 185 16.13 -7.26 -5.21
N VAL A 186 17.00 -8.24 -5.47
CA VAL A 186 16.86 -9.61 -4.93
C VAL A 186 16.86 -9.60 -3.40
N ARG A 187 17.78 -8.86 -2.77
CA ARG A 187 17.82 -8.75 -1.30
C ARG A 187 16.54 -8.12 -0.74
N TRP A 188 16.02 -7.08 -1.39
CA TRP A 188 14.76 -6.46 -0.99
C TRP A 188 13.59 -7.45 -1.03
N LEU A 189 13.43 -8.21 -2.13
CA LEU A 189 12.39 -9.23 -2.24
C LEU A 189 12.55 -10.32 -1.18
N ALA A 190 13.78 -10.80 -0.98
CA ALA A 190 14.08 -11.79 0.06
C ALA A 190 13.74 -11.26 1.46
N LEU A 191 14.09 -10.02 1.78
CA LEU A 191 13.78 -9.39 3.06
C LEU A 191 12.27 -9.29 3.29
N ILE A 192 11.49 -8.88 2.28
CA ILE A 192 10.02 -8.78 2.39
C ILE A 192 9.43 -10.15 2.73
N ILE A 193 9.83 -11.21 2.01
CA ILE A 193 9.29 -12.56 2.21
C ILE A 193 9.75 -13.15 3.55
N VAL A 194 11.05 -13.06 3.87
CA VAL A 194 11.61 -13.61 5.12
C VAL A 194 11.01 -12.90 6.33
N PHE A 195 10.94 -11.56 6.28
CA PHE A 195 10.32 -10.78 7.35
C PHE A 195 8.84 -11.13 7.50
N GLY A 196 8.11 -11.29 6.39
CA GLY A 196 6.72 -11.70 6.40
C GLY A 196 6.49 -13.08 7.04
N VAL A 197 7.32 -14.07 6.69
CA VAL A 197 7.26 -15.42 7.30
C VAL A 197 7.57 -15.37 8.79
N PHE A 198 8.61 -14.63 9.18
CA PHE A 198 8.99 -14.48 10.59
C PHE A 198 7.90 -13.78 11.40
N ALA A 199 7.35 -12.68 10.89
CA ALA A 199 6.32 -11.92 11.57
C ALA A 199 5.02 -12.72 11.72
N THR A 200 4.62 -13.50 10.69
CA THR A 200 3.46 -14.38 10.78
C THR A 200 3.64 -15.45 11.88
N ARG A 201 4.84 -16.02 12.00
CA ARG A 201 5.15 -16.98 13.09
C ARG A 201 5.14 -16.33 14.47
N SER A 202 5.38 -15.03 14.55
CA SER A 202 5.35 -14.23 15.80
C SER A 202 3.94 -13.68 16.11
N GLY A 203 2.89 -14.14 15.43
CA GLY A 203 1.51 -13.71 15.66
C GLY A 203 1.09 -12.43 14.92
N ASN A 204 1.97 -11.86 14.08
CA ASN A 204 1.59 -10.73 13.23
C ASN A 204 1.12 -11.24 11.88
N ASN A 205 -0.07 -10.85 11.47
CA ASN A 205 -0.65 -11.25 10.16
C ASN A 205 -0.01 -10.44 9.03
N ILE A 206 1.11 -10.96 8.46
CA ILE A 206 1.68 -10.43 7.23
C ILE A 206 1.30 -11.33 6.05
N ASP A 207 0.75 -10.70 5.02
CA ASP A 207 0.19 -11.37 3.85
C ASP A 207 1.28 -11.76 2.84
N ASN A 208 1.93 -12.89 3.09
CA ASN A 208 2.96 -13.42 2.18
C ASN A 208 2.39 -13.86 0.82
N ALA A 209 1.10 -14.25 0.76
CA ALA A 209 0.48 -14.62 -0.50
C ALA A 209 0.37 -13.39 -1.42
N ALA A 210 -0.01 -12.23 -0.87
CA ALA A 210 0.00 -10.98 -1.63
C ALA A 210 1.40 -10.60 -2.11
N HIS A 211 2.43 -10.75 -1.28
CA HIS A 211 3.82 -10.48 -1.68
C HIS A 211 4.28 -11.35 -2.85
N VAL A 212 4.04 -12.66 -2.75
CA VAL A 212 4.42 -13.63 -3.81
C VAL A 212 3.61 -13.37 -5.06
N GLY A 213 2.29 -13.18 -4.96
CA GLY A 213 1.43 -12.91 -6.11
C GLY A 213 1.83 -11.65 -6.87
N GLY A 214 2.11 -10.57 -6.14
CA GLY A 214 2.63 -9.34 -6.72
C GLY A 214 3.98 -9.52 -7.41
N ALA A 215 4.93 -10.19 -6.75
CA ALA A 215 6.25 -10.44 -7.31
C ALA A 215 6.20 -11.31 -8.59
N VAL A 216 5.37 -12.34 -8.60
CA VAL A 216 5.17 -13.21 -9.79
C VAL A 216 4.56 -12.39 -10.93
N ALA A 217 3.49 -11.63 -10.67
CA ALA A 217 2.84 -10.80 -11.68
C ALA A 217 3.79 -9.75 -12.27
N GLY A 218 4.53 -9.04 -11.40
CA GLY A 218 5.52 -8.06 -11.81
C GLY A 218 6.64 -8.65 -12.66
N SER A 219 7.16 -9.81 -12.25
CA SER A 219 8.18 -10.53 -13.03
C SER A 219 7.68 -10.97 -14.40
N ALA A 220 6.47 -11.54 -14.46
CA ALA A 220 5.88 -12.02 -15.71
C ALA A 220 5.68 -10.89 -16.72
N VAL A 221 5.11 -9.76 -16.29
CA VAL A 221 4.90 -8.60 -17.18
C VAL A 221 6.22 -8.00 -17.62
N ALA A 222 7.20 -7.85 -16.71
CA ALA A 222 8.50 -7.30 -17.06
C ALA A 222 9.29 -8.19 -18.03
N ALA A 223 9.09 -9.51 -17.98
CA ALA A 223 9.69 -10.44 -18.93
C ALA A 223 9.22 -10.21 -20.36
N LEU A 224 7.98 -9.72 -20.54
CA LEU A 224 7.40 -9.37 -21.85
C LEU A 224 7.79 -7.98 -22.36
N TRP A 225 8.37 -7.11 -21.52
CA TRP A 225 8.73 -5.76 -21.95
C TRP A 225 9.86 -5.78 -23.00
N GLN A 226 9.65 -5.04 -24.07
CA GLN A 226 10.66 -4.83 -25.10
C GLN A 226 11.76 -3.91 -24.55
N ARG A 227 13.02 -4.24 -24.89
CA ARG A 227 14.17 -3.40 -24.53
C ARG A 227 14.15 -2.10 -25.34
N GLY A 228 14.58 -1.01 -24.70
CA GLY A 228 14.75 0.28 -25.39
C GLY A 228 13.46 1.03 -25.71
N THR A 229 12.27 0.52 -25.33
CA THR A 229 11.02 1.25 -25.53
C THR A 229 10.98 2.47 -24.61
N VAL A 230 10.95 3.65 -25.22
CA VAL A 230 10.76 4.94 -24.53
C VAL A 230 9.37 5.46 -24.88
N TYR A 231 8.61 5.83 -23.88
CA TYR A 231 7.28 6.43 -24.06
C TYR A 231 7.42 7.94 -24.21
N SER A 232 6.68 8.54 -25.15
CA SER A 232 6.60 9.99 -25.27
C SER A 232 5.94 10.59 -24.02
N GLU A 233 6.16 11.87 -23.75
CA GLU A 233 5.51 12.58 -22.62
C GLU A 233 3.99 12.51 -22.71
N ARG A 234 3.43 12.66 -23.92
CA ARG A 234 1.97 12.52 -24.14
C ARG A 234 1.48 11.12 -23.82
N ALA A 235 2.17 10.07 -24.28
CA ALA A 235 1.80 8.69 -23.98
C ALA A 235 1.89 8.42 -22.46
N THR A 236 2.95 8.90 -21.82
CA THR A 236 3.10 8.80 -20.36
C THR A 236 1.95 9.49 -19.65
N ALA A 237 1.59 10.71 -20.03
CA ALA A 237 0.48 11.45 -19.44
C ALA A 237 -0.85 10.67 -19.59
N TRP A 238 -1.15 10.13 -20.76
CA TRP A 238 -2.36 9.33 -20.98
C TRP A 238 -2.38 8.06 -20.13
N VAL A 239 -1.26 7.37 -19.98
CA VAL A 239 -1.17 6.20 -19.10
C VAL A 239 -1.45 6.58 -17.64
N LEU A 240 -0.87 7.68 -17.16
CA LEU A 240 -1.10 8.16 -15.79
C LEU A 240 -2.57 8.57 -15.59
N VAL A 241 -3.18 9.26 -16.55
CA VAL A 241 -4.60 9.61 -16.53
C VAL A 241 -5.48 8.35 -16.49
N ALA A 242 -5.15 7.34 -17.31
CA ALA A 242 -5.88 6.07 -17.29
C ALA A 242 -5.76 5.35 -15.94
N CYS A 243 -4.57 5.29 -15.36
CA CYS A 243 -4.38 4.72 -14.02
C CYS A 243 -5.17 5.48 -12.95
N ALA A 244 -5.17 6.81 -12.99
CA ALA A 244 -5.95 7.64 -12.08
C ALA A 244 -7.47 7.42 -12.26
N ALA A 245 -7.95 7.28 -13.51
CA ALA A 245 -9.35 7.00 -13.81
C ALA A 245 -9.78 5.62 -13.30
N VAL A 246 -8.94 4.59 -13.47
CA VAL A 246 -9.20 3.24 -12.91
C VAL A 246 -9.31 3.32 -11.39
N LEU A 247 -8.35 3.97 -10.73
CA LEU A 247 -8.37 4.12 -9.27
C LEU A 247 -9.61 4.89 -8.80
N ALA A 248 -9.92 6.02 -9.44
CA ALA A 248 -11.11 6.81 -9.11
C ALA A 248 -12.42 6.01 -9.33
N GLY A 249 -12.49 5.21 -10.39
CA GLY A 249 -13.60 4.30 -10.65
C GLY A 249 -13.74 3.26 -9.54
N CYS A 250 -12.66 2.60 -9.13
CA CYS A 250 -12.67 1.64 -8.02
C CYS A 250 -13.14 2.29 -6.71
N VAL A 251 -12.60 3.46 -6.36
CA VAL A 251 -13.03 4.21 -5.17
C VAL A 251 -14.50 4.63 -5.27
N GLY A 252 -14.96 5.05 -6.45
CA GLY A 252 -16.36 5.38 -6.69
C GLY A 252 -17.30 4.19 -6.48
N VAL A 253 -16.91 3.00 -6.94
CA VAL A 253 -17.67 1.75 -6.73
C VAL A 253 -17.71 1.40 -5.25
N VAL A 254 -16.58 1.45 -4.53
CA VAL A 254 -16.54 1.24 -3.07
C VAL A 254 -17.47 2.22 -2.36
N ALA A 255 -17.38 3.52 -2.68
CA ALA A 255 -18.23 4.54 -2.06
C ALA A 255 -19.72 4.35 -2.38
N TYR A 256 -20.06 3.89 -3.58
CA TYR A 256 -21.43 3.54 -3.96
C TYR A 256 -21.95 2.39 -3.10
N HIS A 257 -21.17 1.33 -2.96
CA HIS A 257 -21.53 0.18 -2.14
C HIS A 257 -21.60 0.50 -0.65
N ASP A 258 -20.68 1.30 -0.11
CA ASP A 258 -20.74 1.74 1.29
C ASP A 258 -22.05 2.52 1.59
N ARG A 259 -22.63 3.20 0.59
CA ARG A 259 -23.89 3.96 0.71
C ARG A 259 -25.15 3.15 0.47
N THR A 260 -25.14 2.23 -0.51
CA THR A 260 -26.34 1.54 -1.01
C THR A 260 -26.56 0.16 -0.43
N ASP A 261 -25.47 -0.42 0.14
CA ASP A 261 -25.51 -1.57 0.99
C ASP A 261 -25.99 -2.93 0.45
N PRO A 262 -25.25 -3.52 -0.49
CA PRO A 262 -25.29 -4.97 -0.65
C PRO A 262 -24.48 -5.74 0.41
N PHE A 263 -23.63 -5.05 1.22
CA PHE A 263 -22.74 -5.63 2.24
C PHE A 263 -23.21 -5.45 3.67
N ALA A 264 -24.43 -4.96 3.90
CA ALA A 264 -24.94 -4.76 5.25
C ALA A 264 -24.75 -5.98 6.13
N SER A 265 -24.97 -7.18 5.59
CA SER A 265 -24.82 -8.42 6.37
C SER A 265 -23.37 -8.69 6.77
N MET A 266 -22.42 -8.50 5.84
CA MET A 266 -20.98 -8.69 6.14
C MET A 266 -20.41 -7.61 7.05
N LEU A 267 -20.74 -6.35 6.73
CA LEU A 267 -20.38 -5.21 7.57
C LEU A 267 -21.07 -5.30 8.94
N LEU A 268 -22.30 -5.82 8.98
CA LEU A 268 -23.03 -6.05 10.21
C LEU A 268 -22.32 -7.06 11.10
N GLU A 269 -21.94 -8.24 10.56
CA GLU A 269 -21.25 -9.28 11.33
C GLU A 269 -19.90 -8.79 11.85
N ALA A 270 -19.10 -8.16 11.01
CA ALA A 270 -17.81 -7.59 11.40
C ALA A 270 -17.97 -6.47 12.47
N ARG A 271 -19.01 -5.64 12.37
CA ARG A 271 -19.30 -4.60 13.37
C ARG A 271 -19.81 -5.17 14.66
N VAL A 272 -20.65 -6.21 14.61
CA VAL A 272 -21.12 -6.92 15.82
C VAL A 272 -19.94 -7.58 16.52
N GLU A 273 -19.05 -8.23 15.79
CA GLU A 273 -17.83 -8.85 16.32
C GLU A 273 -16.92 -7.80 16.97
N ALA A 274 -16.57 -6.72 16.26
CA ALA A 274 -15.76 -5.63 16.80
C ALA A 274 -16.39 -4.96 18.04
N THR A 275 -17.72 -4.90 18.10
CA THR A 275 -18.46 -4.38 19.26
C THR A 275 -18.35 -5.34 20.46
N ASN A 276 -18.46 -6.66 20.21
CA ASN A 276 -18.28 -7.67 21.25
C ASN A 276 -16.84 -7.70 21.77
N ASP A 277 -15.84 -7.56 20.90
CA ASP A 277 -14.42 -7.46 21.30
C ASP A 277 -14.16 -6.24 22.15
N ALA A 278 -14.77 -5.10 21.80
CA ALA A 278 -14.69 -3.87 22.60
C ALA A 278 -15.35 -4.05 23.98
N LEU A 279 -16.48 -4.79 24.06
CA LEU A 279 -17.11 -5.15 25.34
C LEU A 279 -16.21 -6.06 26.17
N ALA A 280 -15.64 -7.10 25.57
CA ALA A 280 -14.73 -8.03 26.25
C ALA A 280 -13.48 -7.31 26.79
N ALA A 281 -13.01 -6.29 26.09
CA ALA A 281 -11.89 -5.44 26.51
C ALA A 281 -12.27 -4.35 27.52
N GLY A 282 -13.56 -4.23 27.93
CA GLY A 282 -14.06 -3.16 28.80
C GLY A 282 -14.04 -1.76 28.17
N ASN A 283 -13.90 -1.67 26.85
CA ASN A 283 -13.85 -0.39 26.14
C ASN A 283 -15.26 0.09 25.76
N CYS A 284 -15.96 0.69 26.72
CA CYS A 284 -17.33 1.13 26.55
C CYS A 284 -17.52 2.21 25.48
N ARG A 285 -16.56 3.11 25.30
CA ARG A 285 -16.63 4.12 24.22
C ARG A 285 -16.69 3.46 22.86
N ARG A 286 -15.82 2.46 22.63
CA ARG A 286 -15.74 1.72 21.37
C ARG A 286 -16.97 0.82 21.16
N ALA A 287 -17.48 0.19 22.23
CA ALA A 287 -18.69 -0.60 22.21
C ALA A 287 -19.92 0.24 21.85
N HIS A 288 -20.07 1.43 22.44
CA HIS A 288 -21.15 2.37 22.08
C HIS A 288 -21.05 2.84 20.63
N ALA A 289 -19.87 3.22 20.16
CA ALA A 289 -19.66 3.61 18.75
C ALA A 289 -19.99 2.47 17.78
N GLY A 290 -19.61 1.23 18.11
CA GLY A 290 -19.95 0.03 17.38
C GLY A 290 -21.45 -0.23 17.33
N LEU A 291 -22.15 -0.12 18.45
CA LEU A 291 -23.60 -0.27 18.52
C LEU A 291 -24.31 0.76 17.61
N LEU A 292 -23.97 2.04 17.70
CA LEU A 292 -24.55 3.08 16.85
C LEU A 292 -24.30 2.83 15.37
N ALA A 293 -23.12 2.29 15.02
CA ALA A 293 -22.81 1.92 13.66
C ALA A 293 -23.66 0.74 13.16
N VAL A 294 -23.92 -0.27 14.01
CA VAL A 294 -24.82 -1.39 13.70
C VAL A 294 -26.27 -0.93 13.56
N GLU A 295 -26.72 -0.01 14.41
CA GLU A 295 -28.08 0.53 14.35
C GLU A 295 -28.38 1.31 13.08
N ARG A 296 -27.39 2.03 12.55
CA ARG A 296 -27.53 2.72 11.23
C ARG A 296 -27.80 1.76 10.09
N LEU A 297 -27.42 0.50 10.22
CA LEU A 297 -27.66 -0.53 9.21
C LEU A 297 -29.08 -1.13 9.24
N ARG A 298 -29.99 -0.65 10.08
CA ARG A 298 -31.44 -0.97 10.14
C ARG A 298 -31.78 -2.47 10.19
N THR A 299 -31.01 -3.29 10.90
CA THR A 299 -31.26 -4.74 10.97
C THR A 299 -31.89 -5.17 12.29
N GLY A 300 -32.80 -6.16 12.26
CA GLY A 300 -33.54 -6.63 13.43
C GLY A 300 -32.72 -7.35 14.52
N ARG A 301 -31.40 -7.52 14.34
CA ARG A 301 -30.50 -8.14 15.33
C ARG A 301 -29.94 -7.16 16.36
N VAL A 302 -30.34 -5.90 16.29
CA VAL A 302 -29.75 -4.82 17.11
C VAL A 302 -30.13 -4.94 18.58
N THR A 303 -31.32 -5.43 18.92
CA THR A 303 -31.85 -5.45 20.30
C THR A 303 -30.96 -6.26 21.25
N SER A 304 -30.47 -7.43 20.83
CA SER A 304 -29.61 -8.26 21.70
C SER A 304 -28.23 -7.65 21.90
N LEU A 305 -27.68 -6.98 20.88
CA LEU A 305 -26.42 -6.26 20.98
C LEU A 305 -26.55 -5.02 21.86
N ARG A 306 -27.64 -4.25 21.67
CA ARG A 306 -27.96 -3.09 22.53
C ARG A 306 -28.04 -3.50 24.01
N ASN A 307 -28.79 -4.54 24.33
CA ASN A 307 -28.92 -5.01 25.72
C ASN A 307 -27.56 -5.40 26.34
N ARG A 308 -26.66 -6.01 25.56
CA ARG A 308 -25.31 -6.33 26.04
C ARG A 308 -24.46 -5.10 26.27
N VAL A 309 -24.49 -4.13 25.33
CA VAL A 309 -23.70 -2.90 25.45
C VAL A 309 -24.21 -2.04 26.59
N GLU A 310 -25.51 -1.82 26.68
CA GLU A 310 -26.12 -1.02 27.75
C GLU A 310 -26.01 -1.69 29.14
N GLY A 311 -26.10 -3.03 29.18
CA GLY A 311 -25.91 -3.77 30.44
C GLY A 311 -24.48 -3.72 30.96
N ALA A 312 -23.48 -3.68 30.08
CA ALA A 312 -22.07 -3.62 30.47
C ALA A 312 -21.53 -2.19 30.64
N CYS A 313 -22.04 -1.24 29.85
CA CYS A 313 -21.45 0.09 29.69
C CYS A 313 -22.41 1.26 30.02
N GLY A 314 -23.66 0.97 30.40
CA GLY A 314 -24.69 2.00 30.59
C GLY A 314 -25.41 2.41 29.31
N VAL A 315 -26.45 3.23 29.44
CA VAL A 315 -27.32 3.64 28.34
C VAL A 315 -26.57 4.52 27.33
N VAL A 316 -26.78 4.25 26.03
CA VAL A 316 -26.26 5.06 24.93
C VAL A 316 -27.10 6.31 24.78
N GLU A 317 -26.57 7.49 25.12
CA GLU A 317 -27.21 8.75 24.76
C GLU A 317 -27.12 8.97 23.25
N THR A 318 -28.27 8.84 22.57
CA THR A 318 -28.43 9.26 21.18
C THR A 318 -28.55 10.78 21.12
N ARG A 319 -27.48 11.47 20.74
CA ARG A 319 -27.54 12.89 20.35
C ARG A 319 -27.89 13.05 18.89
#